data_609242fed4fbe6f564c71ce314056693
#
_entry.id   609242fed4fbe6f564c71ce314056693
#
_cell.length_a   1.000
_cell.length_b   1.000
_cell.length_c   1.000
_cell.angle_alpha   90.00
_cell.angle_beta   90.00
_cell.angle_gamma   90.00
#
_symmetry.space_group_name_H-M   'P 1'
#
loop_
_entity.id
_entity.type
_entity.pdbx_description
1 polymer ?
#
loop_
_entity_poly.entity_id
_entity_poly.type
_entity_poly.pdbx_seq_one_letter_code
_entity_poly.pdbx_strand_id
1 'polypeptide(L)'
;MCIRDRRYTEYYLNCYGRKHPLFLWHFFCYKRLSFKLRITIYPNTVGPGVRIYHVGDFIHVGTQCSIGSHCTLLPGVVFGNKYEQENNNIIIVGDNCYFGLGAKIFGTINIGNNVTVGANSVITKNIPNNAVVGGIPARILKIKE
;
A
#
# COMPACT_ATOMS: atom_id res chain seq x y z
N MET A 1 15.62 3.85 5.52
CA MET A 1 16.48 3.22 4.50
C MET A 1 15.66 2.61 3.37
N CYS A 2 14.73 1.70 3.59
CA CYS A 2 13.88 1.10 2.53
C CYS A 2 13.09 2.11 1.68
N ILE A 3 12.54 3.17 2.28
CA ILE A 3 11.80 4.22 1.56
C ILE A 3 12.73 5.01 0.62
N ARG A 4 13.97 5.28 1.04
CA ARG A 4 14.95 5.99 0.22
C ARG A 4 15.36 5.17 -1.00
N ASP A 5 15.68 3.89 -0.81
CA ASP A 5 16.10 3.01 -1.91
C ASP A 5 14.95 2.77 -2.90
N ARG A 6 13.71 2.67 -2.41
CA ARG A 6 12.51 2.63 -3.27
C ARG A 6 12.40 3.87 -4.13
N ARG A 7 12.59 5.07 -3.56
CA ARG A 7 12.51 6.33 -4.31
C ARG A 7 13.59 6.48 -5.38
N TYR A 8 14.82 6.06 -5.09
CA TYR A 8 15.86 6.00 -6.12
C TYR A 8 15.52 4.99 -7.21
N THR A 9 14.97 3.84 -6.84
CA THR A 9 14.48 2.85 -7.80
C THR A 9 13.40 3.44 -8.71
N GLU A 10 12.42 4.14 -8.14
CA GLU A 10 11.35 4.82 -8.89
C GLU A 10 11.91 5.91 -9.81
N TYR A 11 12.82 6.73 -9.30
CA TYR A 11 13.48 7.77 -10.09
C TYR A 11 14.19 7.21 -11.32
N TYR A 12 15.07 6.22 -11.13
CA TYR A 12 15.79 5.63 -12.25
C TYR A 12 14.90 4.84 -13.20
N LEU A 13 13.85 4.18 -12.68
CA LEU A 13 12.85 3.51 -13.50
C LEU A 13 12.13 4.49 -14.42
N ASN A 14 11.69 5.63 -13.89
CA ASN A 14 10.86 6.59 -14.59
C ASN A 14 11.68 7.48 -15.55
N CYS A 15 12.93 7.81 -15.18
CA CYS A 15 13.78 8.69 -16.00
C CYS A 15 14.58 7.93 -17.06
N TYR A 16 15.04 6.72 -16.77
CA TYR A 16 16.03 5.99 -17.60
C TYR A 16 15.60 4.57 -17.98
N GLY A 17 14.50 4.08 -17.43
CA GLY A 17 13.96 2.77 -17.71
C GLY A 17 14.66 1.60 -16.99
N ARG A 18 14.12 0.40 -17.19
CA ARG A 18 14.50 -0.82 -16.45
C ARG A 18 15.92 -1.34 -16.73
N LYS A 19 16.51 -0.94 -17.85
CA LYS A 19 17.85 -1.44 -18.29
C LYS A 19 19.00 -0.59 -17.75
N HIS A 20 18.73 0.54 -17.10
CA HIS A 20 19.78 1.42 -16.59
C HIS A 20 20.52 0.77 -15.41
N PRO A 21 21.88 0.78 -15.37
CA PRO A 21 22.65 0.06 -14.36
C PRO A 21 22.38 0.55 -12.93
N LEU A 22 22.16 1.85 -12.75
CA LEU A 22 21.78 2.39 -11.42
C LEU A 22 20.38 1.97 -10.99
N PHE A 23 19.44 1.81 -11.93
CA PHE A 23 18.15 1.19 -11.59
C PHE A 23 18.33 -0.23 -11.07
N LEU A 24 19.11 -1.06 -11.79
CA LEU A 24 19.35 -2.45 -11.39
C LEU A 24 19.99 -2.54 -10.00
N TRP A 25 20.98 -1.68 -9.73
CA TRP A 25 21.65 -1.62 -8.43
C TRP A 25 20.68 -1.23 -7.30
N HIS A 26 19.96 -0.12 -7.45
CA HIS A 26 19.01 0.33 -6.43
C HIS A 26 17.84 -0.64 -6.25
N PHE A 27 17.37 -1.26 -7.35
CA PHE A 27 16.33 -2.27 -7.30
C PHE A 27 16.80 -3.53 -6.55
N PHE A 28 18.04 -3.96 -6.76
CA PHE A 28 18.62 -5.10 -6.03
C PHE A 28 18.73 -4.78 -4.53
N CYS A 29 19.29 -3.63 -4.17
CA CYS A 29 19.39 -3.19 -2.78
C CYS A 29 18.02 -3.08 -2.12
N TYR A 30 17.05 -2.51 -2.83
CA TYR A 30 15.68 -2.40 -2.38
C TYR A 30 15.05 -3.78 -2.14
N LYS A 31 15.18 -4.70 -3.09
CA LYS A 31 14.63 -6.07 -2.98
C LYS A 31 15.25 -6.84 -1.82
N ARG A 32 16.57 -6.77 -1.64
CA ARG A 32 17.26 -7.42 -0.51
C ARG A 32 16.75 -6.89 0.83
N LEU A 33 16.58 -5.59 0.96
CA LEU A 33 16.09 -4.96 2.17
C LEU A 33 14.60 -5.26 2.40
N SER A 34 13.80 -5.21 1.34
CA SER A 34 12.38 -5.57 1.32
C SER A 34 12.15 -6.99 1.84
N PHE A 35 12.96 -7.94 1.37
CA PHE A 35 12.92 -9.33 1.84
C PHE A 35 13.28 -9.45 3.33
N LYS A 36 14.36 -8.78 3.76
CA LYS A 36 14.80 -8.77 5.18
C LYS A 36 13.74 -8.20 6.12
N LEU A 37 13.03 -7.16 5.68
CA LEU A 37 12.02 -6.46 6.47
C LEU A 37 10.60 -7.05 6.29
N ARG A 38 10.42 -8.03 5.41
CA ARG A 38 9.12 -8.60 5.02
C ARG A 38 8.12 -7.55 4.51
N ILE A 39 8.63 -6.49 3.88
CA ILE A 39 7.83 -5.41 3.31
C ILE A 39 7.96 -5.45 1.80
N THR A 40 6.88 -5.75 1.10
CA THR A 40 6.82 -5.74 -0.36
C THR A 40 5.92 -4.60 -0.82
N ILE A 41 6.55 -3.52 -1.31
CA ILE A 41 5.86 -2.38 -1.92
C ILE A 41 6.44 -2.22 -3.31
N TYR A 42 5.62 -2.35 -4.35
CA TYR A 42 6.12 -2.18 -5.71
C TYR A 42 6.40 -0.70 -6.04
N PRO A 43 7.36 -0.41 -6.93
CA PRO A 43 7.61 0.96 -7.40
C PRO A 43 6.34 1.61 -7.98
N ASN A 44 6.21 2.92 -7.81
CA ASN A 44 5.08 3.74 -8.30
C ASN A 44 3.70 3.37 -7.74
N THR A 45 3.63 2.66 -6.62
CA THR A 45 2.35 2.24 -6.02
C THR A 45 1.94 3.08 -4.80
N VAL A 46 2.87 3.83 -4.21
CA VAL A 46 2.61 4.58 -2.98
C VAL A 46 3.17 6.00 -3.08
N GLY A 47 2.34 6.97 -2.78
CA GLY A 47 2.66 8.39 -2.78
C GLY A 47 3.70 8.80 -1.72
N PRO A 48 4.07 10.08 -1.70
CA PRO A 48 5.03 10.62 -0.74
C PRO A 48 4.49 10.62 0.70
N GLY A 49 5.38 10.64 1.67
CA GLY A 49 5.01 10.74 3.08
C GLY A 49 4.39 9.50 3.70
N VAL A 50 4.46 8.33 3.03
CA VAL A 50 4.01 7.07 3.62
C VAL A 50 4.79 6.75 4.90
N ARG A 51 4.08 6.32 5.93
CA ARG A 51 4.64 5.91 7.23
C ARG A 51 4.38 4.44 7.47
N ILE A 52 5.41 3.72 7.88
CA ILE A 52 5.34 2.32 8.28
C ILE A 52 5.85 2.26 9.71
N TYR A 53 4.96 1.95 10.65
CA TYR A 53 5.31 1.78 12.04
C TYR A 53 5.49 0.30 12.34
N HIS A 54 6.51 -0.02 13.14
CA HIS A 54 6.85 -1.37 13.57
C HIS A 54 7.15 -2.32 12.41
N VAL A 55 8.42 -2.63 12.26
CA VAL A 55 8.91 -3.62 11.28
C VAL A 55 8.85 -5.00 11.94
N GLY A 56 8.35 -6.00 11.23
CA GLY A 56 8.36 -7.36 11.77
C GLY A 56 7.30 -8.27 11.20
N ASP A 57 6.23 -7.72 10.68
CA ASP A 57 5.18 -8.50 10.04
C ASP A 57 5.02 -8.11 8.57
N PHE A 58 4.46 -9.03 7.78
CA PHE A 58 4.37 -8.89 6.33
C PHE A 58 3.48 -7.71 5.93
N ILE A 59 4.02 -6.78 5.13
CA ILE A 59 3.26 -5.73 4.44
C ILE A 59 3.37 -5.98 2.94
N HIS A 60 2.23 -6.02 2.26
CA HIS A 60 2.19 -6.19 0.82
C HIS A 60 1.34 -5.13 0.14
N VAL A 61 1.94 -4.41 -0.81
CA VAL A 61 1.25 -3.51 -1.73
C VAL A 61 1.54 -4.00 -3.14
N GLY A 62 0.53 -4.57 -3.79
CA GLY A 62 0.63 -5.12 -5.14
C GLY A 62 0.86 -4.08 -6.23
N THR A 63 1.24 -4.50 -7.42
CA THR A 63 1.53 -3.63 -8.57
C THR A 63 0.33 -2.84 -9.07
N GLN A 64 -0.89 -3.32 -8.80
CA GLN A 64 -2.15 -2.71 -9.24
C GLN A 64 -2.76 -1.79 -8.15
N CYS A 65 -1.94 -1.36 -7.20
CA CYS A 65 -2.35 -0.44 -6.16
C CYS A 65 -1.85 0.98 -6.46
N SER A 66 -2.71 1.96 -6.21
CA SER A 66 -2.35 3.37 -6.18
C SER A 66 -2.75 3.93 -4.82
N ILE A 67 -1.76 4.16 -3.96
CA ILE A 67 -1.98 4.68 -2.61
C ILE A 67 -1.49 6.13 -2.57
N GLY A 68 -2.34 7.02 -2.10
CA GLY A 68 -2.07 8.44 -2.01
C GLY A 68 -0.97 8.82 -1.01
N SER A 69 -0.87 10.10 -0.73
CA SER A 69 0.17 10.70 0.10
C SER A 69 -0.16 10.58 1.60
N HIS A 70 0.90 10.58 2.42
CA HIS A 70 0.79 10.63 3.89
C HIS A 70 -0.01 9.48 4.54
N CYS A 71 -0.14 8.36 3.83
CA CYS A 71 -0.80 7.17 4.37
C CYS A 71 0.07 6.46 5.41
N THR A 72 -0.59 5.87 6.40
CA THR A 72 0.05 5.06 7.46
C THR A 72 -0.34 3.60 7.29
N LEU A 73 0.66 2.73 7.21
CA LEU A 73 0.49 1.29 7.09
C LEU A 73 1.07 0.62 8.33
N LEU A 74 0.25 -0.09 9.07
CA LEU A 74 0.70 -0.92 10.19
C LEU A 74 1.05 -2.35 9.72
N PRO A 75 1.81 -3.12 10.51
CA PRO A 75 2.19 -4.48 10.17
C PRO A 75 1.00 -5.38 9.81
N GLY A 76 1.22 -6.32 8.90
CA GLY A 76 0.21 -7.26 8.44
C GLY A 76 -0.81 -6.70 7.43
N VAL A 77 -0.64 -5.45 6.98
CA VAL A 77 -1.52 -4.85 5.96
C VAL A 77 -1.22 -5.44 4.59
N VAL A 78 -2.28 -5.90 3.91
CA VAL A 78 -2.19 -6.49 2.58
C VAL A 78 -3.19 -5.85 1.63
N PHE A 79 -2.68 -5.34 0.52
CA PHE A 79 -3.47 -4.95 -0.64
C PHE A 79 -3.26 -6.00 -1.74
N GLY A 80 -4.31 -6.71 -2.07
CA GLY A 80 -4.24 -7.85 -2.98
C GLY A 80 -5.44 -7.99 -3.91
N ASN A 81 -5.31 -8.87 -4.89
CA ASN A 81 -6.37 -9.20 -5.82
C ASN A 81 -7.39 -10.13 -5.16
N LYS A 82 -8.65 -10.03 -5.58
CA LYS A 82 -9.72 -10.91 -5.13
C LYS A 82 -9.68 -12.26 -5.86
N TYR A 83 -9.30 -12.24 -7.15
CA TYR A 83 -9.19 -13.42 -8.00
C TYR A 83 -7.92 -13.36 -8.84
N GLU A 84 -7.28 -14.51 -9.09
CA GLU A 84 -6.01 -14.61 -9.83
C GLU A 84 -6.13 -14.22 -11.30
N GLN A 85 -7.31 -14.37 -11.90
CA GLN A 85 -7.55 -14.16 -13.33
C GLN A 85 -8.03 -12.75 -13.71
N GLU A 86 -8.31 -11.88 -12.75
CA GLU A 86 -8.77 -10.52 -13.04
C GLU A 86 -7.59 -9.56 -13.16
N ASN A 87 -7.15 -9.31 -14.39
CA ASN A 87 -6.08 -8.32 -14.68
C ASN A 87 -6.46 -6.86 -14.35
N ASN A 88 -7.71 -6.59 -13.95
CA ASN A 88 -8.24 -5.24 -13.73
C ASN A 88 -8.56 -4.91 -12.26
N ASN A 89 -8.05 -5.68 -11.31
CA ASN A 89 -8.23 -5.38 -9.89
C ASN A 89 -7.38 -4.18 -9.47
N ILE A 90 -7.91 -2.97 -9.62
CA ILE A 90 -7.24 -1.73 -9.25
C ILE A 90 -7.73 -1.30 -7.87
N ILE A 91 -6.80 -1.18 -6.93
CA ILE A 91 -7.07 -0.60 -5.61
C ILE A 91 -6.57 0.83 -5.61
N ILE A 92 -7.49 1.78 -5.47
CA ILE A 92 -7.17 3.21 -5.37
C ILE A 92 -7.43 3.65 -3.94
N VAL A 93 -6.44 4.29 -3.33
CA VAL A 93 -6.52 4.85 -1.98
C VAL A 93 -6.17 6.32 -2.04
N GLY A 94 -6.99 7.15 -1.43
CA GLY A 94 -6.75 8.58 -1.31
C GLY A 94 -5.65 8.92 -0.30
N ASP A 95 -5.56 10.19 0.05
CA ASP A 95 -4.54 10.74 0.94
C ASP A 95 -4.90 10.60 2.42
N ASN A 96 -3.89 10.67 3.29
CA ASN A 96 -4.03 10.71 4.75
C ASN A 96 -4.79 9.52 5.35
N CYS A 97 -4.72 8.36 4.71
CA CYS A 97 -5.39 7.16 5.18
C CYS A 97 -4.54 6.40 6.22
N TYR A 98 -5.22 5.78 7.18
CA TYR A 98 -4.62 4.96 8.23
C TYR A 98 -5.13 3.53 8.15
N PHE A 99 -4.23 2.57 8.02
CA PHE A 99 -4.53 1.14 7.96
C PHE A 99 -4.01 0.45 9.22
N GLY A 100 -4.95 -0.01 10.04
CA GLY A 100 -4.67 -0.73 11.28
C GLY A 100 -3.99 -2.07 11.05
N LEU A 101 -3.43 -2.62 12.12
CA LEU A 101 -2.73 -3.92 12.14
C LEU A 101 -3.56 -5.00 11.43
N GLY A 102 -2.94 -5.75 10.53
CA GLY A 102 -3.56 -6.89 9.90
C GLY A 102 -4.71 -6.58 8.93
N ALA A 103 -4.96 -5.32 8.58
CA ALA A 103 -6.04 -4.97 7.64
C ALA A 103 -5.77 -5.57 6.25
N LYS A 104 -6.83 -6.12 5.63
CA LYS A 104 -6.79 -6.76 4.32
C LYS A 104 -7.72 -6.04 3.37
N ILE A 105 -7.22 -5.70 2.20
CA ILE A 105 -7.94 -4.96 1.16
C ILE A 105 -7.92 -5.79 -0.12
N PHE A 106 -9.08 -6.20 -0.61
CA PHE A 106 -9.18 -7.09 -1.77
C PHE A 106 -10.21 -6.64 -2.80
N GLY A 107 -9.81 -6.72 -4.06
CA GLY A 107 -10.65 -6.48 -5.23
C GLY A 107 -10.47 -5.10 -5.84
N THR A 108 -11.34 -4.75 -6.79
CA THR A 108 -11.38 -3.41 -7.38
C THR A 108 -12.09 -2.46 -6.42
N ILE A 109 -11.33 -1.64 -5.71
CA ILE A 109 -11.84 -0.83 -4.59
C ILE A 109 -11.31 0.59 -4.69
N ASN A 110 -12.19 1.54 -4.42
CA ASN A 110 -11.85 2.93 -4.23
C ASN A 110 -12.05 3.31 -2.75
N ILE A 111 -10.98 3.73 -2.10
CA ILE A 111 -10.96 4.23 -0.72
C ILE A 111 -10.65 5.72 -0.78
N GLY A 112 -11.56 6.52 -0.23
CA GLY A 112 -11.44 7.97 -0.23
C GLY A 112 -10.30 8.51 0.63
N ASN A 113 -10.27 9.83 0.80
CA ASN A 113 -9.28 10.51 1.64
C ASN A 113 -9.64 10.42 3.12
N ASN A 114 -8.61 10.54 3.98
CA ASN A 114 -8.77 10.62 5.44
C ASN A 114 -9.53 9.44 6.05
N VAL A 115 -9.42 8.24 5.44
CA VAL A 115 -10.06 7.01 5.93
C VAL A 115 -9.23 6.36 7.02
N THR A 116 -9.91 5.87 8.06
CA THR A 116 -9.30 5.05 9.12
C THR A 116 -9.84 3.64 9.06
N VAL A 117 -8.97 2.68 8.85
CA VAL A 117 -9.29 1.25 8.82
C VAL A 117 -8.86 0.62 10.14
N GLY A 118 -9.80 -0.01 10.82
CA GLY A 118 -9.56 -0.73 12.06
C GLY A 118 -8.65 -1.95 11.89
N ALA A 119 -8.04 -2.39 12.97
CA ALA A 119 -7.21 -3.60 12.97
C ALA A 119 -8.01 -4.84 12.52
N ASN A 120 -7.35 -5.74 11.80
CA ASN A 120 -7.91 -7.01 11.28
C ASN A 120 -9.19 -6.86 10.44
N SER A 121 -9.42 -5.67 9.89
CA SER A 121 -10.59 -5.44 9.03
C SER A 121 -10.36 -5.96 7.62
N VAL A 122 -11.43 -6.48 6.99
CA VAL A 122 -11.39 -6.96 5.61
C VAL A 122 -12.27 -6.08 4.74
N ILE A 123 -11.63 -5.26 3.89
CA ILE A 123 -12.30 -4.33 2.98
C ILE A 123 -12.52 -5.02 1.64
N THR A 124 -13.80 -5.06 1.23
CA THR A 124 -14.27 -5.66 -0.03
C THR A 124 -15.21 -4.74 -0.82
N LYS A 125 -15.39 -3.50 -0.36
CA LYS A 125 -16.28 -2.49 -0.97
C LYS A 125 -15.64 -1.12 -0.91
N ASN A 126 -16.11 -0.21 -1.77
CA ASN A 126 -15.68 1.19 -1.76
C ASN A 126 -15.97 1.87 -0.42
N ILE A 127 -15.06 2.75 -0.02
CA ILE A 127 -15.14 3.50 1.24
C ILE A 127 -15.12 5.00 0.92
N PRO A 128 -16.10 5.77 1.40
CA PRO A 128 -16.14 7.22 1.17
C PRO A 128 -15.06 7.95 1.98
N ASN A 129 -14.86 9.23 1.65
CA ASN A 129 -13.97 10.12 2.41
C ASN A 129 -14.37 10.20 3.89
N ASN A 130 -13.38 10.45 4.75
CA ASN A 130 -13.54 10.68 6.17
C ASN A 130 -14.16 9.50 6.96
N ALA A 131 -14.27 8.32 6.36
CA ALA A 131 -14.86 7.17 7.04
C ALA A 131 -13.91 6.50 8.03
N VAL A 132 -14.47 6.02 9.13
CA VAL A 132 -13.87 5.04 10.02
C VAL A 132 -14.58 3.71 9.78
N VAL A 133 -13.80 2.69 9.40
CA VAL A 133 -14.34 1.38 9.03
C VAL A 133 -13.69 0.27 9.85
N GLY A 134 -14.44 -0.80 10.09
CA GLY A 134 -13.95 -1.95 10.86
C GLY A 134 -14.80 -3.20 10.66
N GLY A 135 -14.22 -4.36 10.99
CA GLY A 135 -14.91 -5.66 10.95
C GLY A 135 -14.60 -6.52 9.74
N ILE A 136 -15.20 -7.71 9.70
CA ILE A 136 -15.05 -8.74 8.65
C ILE A 136 -16.46 -9.23 8.23
N PRO A 137 -17.01 -8.79 7.07
CA PRO A 137 -16.50 -7.73 6.19
C PRO A 137 -16.58 -6.35 6.85
N ALA A 138 -15.70 -5.42 6.44
CA ALA A 138 -15.65 -4.08 7.01
C ALA A 138 -16.93 -3.28 6.71
N ARG A 139 -17.38 -2.54 7.73
CA ARG A 139 -18.54 -1.64 7.66
C ARG A 139 -18.12 -0.25 8.14
N ILE A 140 -18.82 0.77 7.66
CA ILE A 140 -18.64 2.14 8.14
C ILE A 140 -19.17 2.21 9.57
N LEU A 141 -18.30 2.58 10.50
CA LEU A 141 -18.62 2.76 11.93
C LEU A 141 -19.04 4.21 12.21
N LYS A 142 -18.36 5.16 11.58
CA LYS A 142 -18.68 6.60 11.63
C LYS A 142 -18.02 7.34 10.47
N ILE A 143 -18.50 8.54 10.21
CA ILE A 143 -17.84 9.54 9.36
C ILE A 143 -17.21 10.58 10.30
N LYS A 144 -15.98 10.97 10.04
CA LYS A 144 -15.29 12.06 10.75
C LYS A 144 -15.86 13.39 10.26
N GLU A 145 -16.08 14.30 11.16
CA GLU A 145 -16.43 15.69 10.87
C GLU A 145 -15.24 16.49 10.38
#